data_a161726718a376d8dd47ecf811184fbb
#
_entry.id   a161726718a376d8dd47ecf811184fbb
#
_cell.length_a   1.000
_cell.length_b   1.000
_cell.length_c   1.000
_cell.angle_alpha   90.00
_cell.angle_beta   90.00
_cell.angle_gamma   90.00
#
_symmetry.space_group_name_H-M   'P 1'
#
loop_
_entity.id
_entity.type
_entity.pdbx_description
1 polymer ?
#
loop_
_entity_poly.entity_id
_entity_poly.type
_entity_poly.pdbx_seq_one_letter_code
_entity_poly.pdbx_strand_id
1 'polypeptide(L)'
;MNKEIKAYIDLARLLESEFYAKQDAGILANLNKKNVAGLHVTREKILNDMREQLKDYQDESGKELTSEEKDFVIELIRKELWGYGIIDDLIHDKDVSDIKLYGPERVRMKSKGKRDSAKIVFSDDSAYRMFVTKLLERNKVNLGTANAIQTFTDASQDDFILRITIISGLLVDGGKPVVAIRKIPKDKYTLSTLENAGMFKHKAEVDSIKIDSAVAKKYFSDDNDDFNELMYQMISS
;
A
#
# COMPACT_ATOMS: atom_id res chain seq x y z
N MET A 1 -1.19 -21.10 -3.79
CA MET A 1 -2.48 -20.46 -4.16
C MET A 1 -3.46 -21.57 -4.48
N ASN A 2 -4.66 -21.58 -3.93
CA ASN A 2 -5.69 -22.59 -4.21
C ASN A 2 -6.04 -22.51 -5.71
N LYS A 3 -6.25 -23.65 -6.36
CA LYS A 3 -6.54 -23.76 -7.80
C LYS A 3 -7.82 -23.01 -8.19
N GLU A 4 -8.81 -23.02 -7.30
CA GLU A 4 -10.08 -22.28 -7.47
C GLU A 4 -9.86 -20.76 -7.44
N ILE A 5 -9.09 -20.24 -6.48
CA ILE A 5 -8.79 -18.81 -6.40
C ILE A 5 -8.07 -18.33 -7.66
N LYS A 6 -7.17 -19.15 -8.21
CA LYS A 6 -6.49 -18.83 -9.46
C LYS A 6 -7.49 -18.69 -10.62
N ALA A 7 -8.45 -19.61 -10.73
CA ALA A 7 -9.49 -19.53 -11.76
C ALA A 7 -10.33 -18.25 -11.68
N TYR A 8 -10.69 -17.81 -10.48
CA TYR A 8 -11.42 -16.54 -10.31
C TYR A 8 -10.58 -15.32 -10.66
N ILE A 9 -9.29 -15.31 -10.35
CA ILE A 9 -8.37 -14.24 -10.76
C ILE A 9 -8.24 -14.19 -12.28
N ASP A 10 -8.10 -15.34 -12.93
CA ASP A 10 -7.99 -15.41 -14.38
C ASP A 10 -9.30 -14.99 -15.06
N LEU A 11 -10.45 -15.35 -14.51
CA LEU A 11 -11.76 -14.88 -14.96
C LEU A 11 -11.92 -13.36 -14.79
N ALA A 12 -11.54 -12.82 -13.64
CA ALA A 12 -11.61 -11.37 -13.40
C ALA A 12 -10.75 -10.60 -14.41
N ARG A 13 -9.57 -11.10 -14.75
CA ARG A 13 -8.69 -10.51 -15.76
C ARG A 13 -9.25 -10.62 -17.17
N LEU A 14 -9.89 -11.73 -17.50
CA LEU A 14 -10.56 -11.88 -18.80
C LEU A 14 -11.64 -10.80 -18.96
N LEU A 15 -12.52 -10.67 -17.97
CA LEU A 15 -13.60 -9.67 -18.00
C LEU A 15 -13.04 -8.23 -18.00
N GLU A 16 -11.97 -7.97 -17.26
CA GLU A 16 -11.28 -6.69 -17.30
C GLU A 16 -10.72 -6.40 -18.71
N SER A 17 -10.07 -7.36 -19.34
CA SER A 17 -9.50 -7.25 -20.68
C SER A 17 -10.58 -6.99 -21.72
N GLU A 18 -11.71 -7.70 -21.65
CA GLU A 18 -12.86 -7.47 -22.52
C GLU A 18 -13.49 -6.09 -22.31
N PHE A 19 -13.54 -5.62 -21.06
CA PHE A 19 -14.00 -4.28 -20.76
C PHE A 19 -13.11 -3.23 -21.43
N TYR A 20 -11.79 -3.31 -21.28
CA TYR A 20 -10.87 -2.38 -21.92
C TYR A 20 -10.95 -2.43 -23.45
N ALA A 21 -11.15 -3.59 -24.03
CA ALA A 21 -11.27 -3.75 -25.48
C ALA A 21 -12.55 -3.11 -26.06
N LYS A 22 -13.61 -2.99 -25.26
CA LYS A 22 -14.91 -2.43 -25.65
C LYS A 22 -15.05 -0.94 -25.35
N GLN A 23 -14.12 -0.32 -24.61
CA GLN A 23 -14.24 1.07 -24.20
C GLN A 23 -13.42 2.02 -25.07
N ASP A 24 -13.98 3.20 -25.34
CA ASP A 24 -13.25 4.29 -25.98
C ASP A 24 -12.18 4.87 -25.03
N ALA A 25 -11.03 5.26 -25.60
CA ALA A 25 -9.90 5.83 -24.85
C ALA A 25 -10.29 7.04 -23.96
N GLY A 26 -11.32 7.81 -24.37
CA GLY A 26 -11.84 8.95 -23.61
C GLY A 26 -12.56 8.54 -22.31
N ILE A 27 -13.28 7.43 -22.32
CA ILE A 27 -13.96 6.89 -21.13
C ILE A 27 -12.92 6.35 -20.15
N LEU A 28 -11.93 5.59 -20.64
CA LEU A 28 -10.84 5.04 -19.81
C LEU A 28 -10.04 6.13 -19.11
N ALA A 29 -9.73 7.23 -19.81
CA ALA A 29 -9.02 8.38 -19.24
C ALA A 29 -9.79 9.06 -18.09
N ASN A 30 -11.13 9.02 -18.12
CA ASN A 30 -11.97 9.61 -17.10
C ASN A 30 -12.22 8.68 -15.91
N LEU A 31 -12.23 7.36 -16.10
CA LEU A 31 -12.41 6.37 -15.02
C LEU A 31 -11.31 6.41 -13.96
N ASN A 32 -10.11 6.84 -14.35
CA ASN A 32 -8.96 6.96 -13.46
C ASN A 32 -8.84 8.34 -12.78
N LYS A 33 -9.71 9.30 -13.14
CA LYS A 33 -9.71 10.62 -12.49
C LYS A 33 -10.51 10.55 -11.18
N LYS A 34 -9.93 11.06 -10.10
CA LYS A 34 -10.66 11.38 -8.87
C LYS A 34 -11.51 12.64 -9.10
N ASN A 35 -12.66 12.71 -8.42
CA ASN A 35 -13.51 13.91 -8.33
C ASN A 35 -14.24 14.33 -9.62
N VAL A 36 -14.57 13.41 -10.52
CA VAL A 36 -15.56 13.70 -11.56
C VAL A 36 -16.95 13.44 -10.97
N ALA A 37 -17.81 14.46 -10.96
CA ALA A 37 -19.21 14.29 -10.56
C ALA A 37 -19.84 13.17 -11.40
N GLY A 38 -20.44 12.19 -10.72
CA GLY A 38 -21.02 11.01 -11.39
C GLY A 38 -20.06 9.83 -11.60
N LEU A 39 -18.78 9.92 -11.24
CA LEU A 39 -17.82 8.82 -11.40
C LEU A 39 -18.24 7.55 -10.62
N HIS A 40 -18.81 7.72 -9.43
CA HIS A 40 -19.31 6.61 -8.62
C HIS A 40 -20.44 5.88 -9.34
N VAL A 41 -21.39 6.62 -9.91
CA VAL A 41 -22.50 6.05 -10.70
C VAL A 41 -21.98 5.29 -11.92
N THR A 42 -20.95 5.82 -12.57
CA THR A 42 -20.34 5.15 -13.74
C THR A 42 -19.63 3.85 -13.32
N ARG A 43 -18.91 3.84 -12.21
CA ARG A 43 -18.24 2.63 -11.68
C ARG A 43 -19.26 1.56 -11.30
N GLU A 44 -20.32 1.93 -10.59
CA GLU A 44 -21.41 1.00 -10.24
C GLU A 44 -22.10 0.43 -11.47
N LYS A 45 -22.34 1.26 -12.48
CA LYS A 45 -22.91 0.77 -13.75
C LYS A 45 -22.00 -0.27 -14.41
N ILE A 46 -20.70 -0.01 -14.48
CA ILE A 46 -19.73 -0.96 -15.03
C ILE A 46 -19.75 -2.28 -14.26
N LEU A 47 -19.73 -2.24 -12.92
CA LEU A 47 -19.78 -3.45 -12.11
C LEU A 47 -21.11 -4.20 -12.30
N ASN A 48 -22.22 -3.49 -12.47
CA ASN A 48 -23.53 -4.11 -12.75
C ASN A 48 -23.54 -4.77 -14.14
N ASP A 49 -22.98 -4.12 -15.15
CA ASP A 49 -22.85 -4.71 -16.50
C ASP A 49 -22.01 -6.01 -16.46
N MET A 50 -20.93 -6.02 -15.63
CA MET A 50 -20.13 -7.23 -15.42
C MET A 50 -20.86 -8.30 -14.62
N ARG A 51 -21.69 -7.93 -13.63
CA ARG A 51 -22.57 -8.89 -12.93
C ARG A 51 -23.54 -9.55 -13.87
N GLU A 52 -24.12 -8.79 -14.82
CA GLU A 52 -24.99 -9.37 -15.85
C GLU A 52 -24.26 -10.38 -16.73
N GLN A 53 -23.01 -10.09 -17.13
CA GLN A 53 -22.19 -11.04 -17.90
C GLN A 53 -21.86 -12.31 -17.12
N LEU A 54 -21.71 -12.22 -15.79
CA LEU A 54 -21.46 -13.38 -14.94
C LEU A 54 -22.71 -14.23 -14.65
N LYS A 55 -23.92 -13.77 -15.00
CA LYS A 55 -25.15 -14.54 -14.74
C LYS A 55 -25.15 -15.88 -15.46
N ASP A 56 -24.77 -15.84 -16.73
CA ASP A 56 -24.80 -17.02 -17.62
C ASP A 56 -23.43 -17.68 -17.75
N TYR A 57 -22.44 -17.24 -16.95
CA TYR A 57 -21.09 -17.81 -17.01
C TYR A 57 -21.07 -19.22 -16.40
N GLN A 58 -20.52 -20.15 -17.16
CA GLN A 58 -20.21 -21.51 -16.71
C GLN A 58 -18.71 -21.75 -16.80
N ASP A 59 -18.15 -22.44 -15.83
CA ASP A 59 -16.76 -22.85 -15.86
C ASP A 59 -16.49 -23.94 -16.93
N GLU A 60 -15.22 -24.35 -17.08
CA GLU A 60 -14.83 -25.39 -18.04
C GLU A 60 -15.55 -26.74 -17.80
N SER A 61 -16.09 -26.96 -16.61
CA SER A 61 -16.87 -28.17 -16.26
C SER A 61 -18.37 -28.02 -16.50
N GLY A 62 -18.82 -26.82 -16.94
CA GLY A 62 -20.23 -26.50 -17.14
C GLY A 62 -20.97 -26.16 -15.85
N LYS A 63 -20.24 -25.91 -14.75
CA LYS A 63 -20.81 -25.51 -13.47
C LYS A 63 -21.01 -23.99 -13.44
N GLU A 64 -22.20 -23.56 -13.04
CA GLU A 64 -22.49 -22.15 -12.77
C GLU A 64 -21.81 -21.67 -11.47
N LEU A 65 -21.36 -20.42 -11.48
CA LEU A 65 -20.87 -19.78 -10.28
C LEU A 65 -22.01 -19.52 -9.29
N THR A 66 -21.75 -19.78 -8.03
CA THR A 66 -22.65 -19.36 -6.93
C THR A 66 -22.70 -17.83 -6.81
N SER A 67 -23.69 -17.30 -6.11
CA SER A 67 -23.79 -15.85 -5.86
C SER A 67 -22.55 -15.31 -5.15
N GLU A 68 -22.04 -16.04 -4.16
CA GLU A 68 -20.83 -15.66 -3.40
C GLU A 68 -19.58 -15.64 -4.28
N GLU A 69 -19.44 -16.62 -5.19
CA GLU A 69 -18.34 -16.69 -6.15
C GLU A 69 -18.41 -15.54 -7.17
N LYS A 70 -19.61 -15.19 -7.64
CA LYS A 70 -19.84 -14.03 -8.52
C LYS A 70 -19.46 -12.72 -7.83
N ASP A 71 -19.89 -12.52 -6.59
CA ASP A 71 -19.55 -11.33 -5.80
C ASP A 71 -18.03 -11.23 -5.53
N PHE A 72 -17.38 -12.37 -5.29
CA PHE A 72 -15.93 -12.43 -5.14
C PHE A 72 -15.19 -12.02 -6.43
N VAL A 73 -15.63 -12.50 -7.60
CA VAL A 73 -15.07 -12.12 -8.90
C VAL A 73 -15.27 -10.60 -9.15
N ILE A 74 -16.45 -10.07 -8.88
CA ILE A 74 -16.72 -8.63 -9.01
C ILE A 74 -15.81 -7.79 -8.11
N GLU A 75 -15.57 -8.23 -6.88
CA GLU A 75 -14.65 -7.55 -5.97
C GLU A 75 -13.21 -7.60 -6.48
N LEU A 76 -12.77 -8.72 -7.06
CA LEU A 76 -11.47 -8.80 -7.72
C LEU A 76 -11.37 -7.82 -8.88
N ILE A 77 -12.39 -7.72 -9.73
CA ILE A 77 -12.45 -6.76 -10.83
C ILE A 77 -12.38 -5.33 -10.31
N ARG A 78 -13.13 -5.00 -9.26
CA ARG A 78 -13.08 -3.68 -8.62
C ARG A 78 -11.65 -3.32 -8.17
N LYS A 79 -10.97 -4.26 -7.52
CA LYS A 79 -9.58 -4.09 -7.06
C LYS A 79 -8.60 -3.91 -8.22
N GLU A 80 -8.80 -4.64 -9.32
CA GLU A 80 -7.96 -4.53 -10.52
C GLU A 80 -8.17 -3.23 -11.29
N LEU A 81 -9.43 -2.79 -11.46
CA LEU A 81 -9.76 -1.58 -12.22
C LEU A 81 -9.41 -0.29 -11.47
N TRP A 82 -9.70 -0.20 -10.17
CA TRP A 82 -9.61 1.05 -9.41
C TRP A 82 -8.83 0.97 -8.12
N GLY A 83 -8.52 -0.23 -7.65
CA GLY A 83 -7.72 -0.51 -6.47
C GLY A 83 -6.24 -0.79 -6.81
N TYR A 84 -5.63 -1.57 -5.98
CA TYR A 84 -4.22 -2.00 -6.12
C TYR A 84 -4.12 -3.50 -6.43
N GLY A 85 -5.11 -4.05 -7.15
CA GLY A 85 -5.15 -5.44 -7.54
C GLY A 85 -4.99 -6.39 -6.36
N ILE A 86 -4.13 -7.37 -6.52
CA ILE A 86 -3.91 -8.43 -5.52
C ILE A 86 -3.37 -7.93 -4.16
N ILE A 87 -2.75 -6.75 -4.11
CA ILE A 87 -2.24 -6.16 -2.86
C ILE A 87 -3.21 -5.17 -2.22
N ASP A 88 -4.41 -5.00 -2.78
CA ASP A 88 -5.37 -3.99 -2.33
C ASP A 88 -5.72 -4.14 -0.84
N ASP A 89 -5.91 -5.37 -0.37
CA ASP A 89 -6.21 -5.64 1.04
C ASP A 89 -5.06 -5.23 1.96
N LEU A 90 -3.79 -5.42 1.55
CA LEU A 90 -2.64 -4.95 2.32
C LEU A 90 -2.54 -3.42 2.36
N ILE A 91 -2.93 -2.76 1.27
CA ILE A 91 -2.95 -1.29 1.21
C ILE A 91 -3.99 -0.73 2.19
N HIS A 92 -5.15 -1.38 2.30
CA HIS A 92 -6.24 -0.92 3.17
C HIS A 92 -6.15 -1.45 4.61
N ASP A 93 -5.31 -2.45 4.89
CA ASP A 93 -5.07 -2.92 6.25
C ASP A 93 -4.39 -1.82 7.09
N LYS A 94 -5.06 -1.37 8.16
CA LYS A 94 -4.59 -0.29 9.05
C LYS A 94 -3.28 -0.61 9.77
N ASP A 95 -3.02 -1.87 9.99
CA ASP A 95 -1.82 -2.35 10.69
C ASP A 95 -0.58 -2.40 9.80
N VAL A 96 -0.76 -2.40 8.47
CA VAL A 96 0.32 -2.46 7.49
C VAL A 96 0.84 -1.05 7.19
N SER A 97 2.14 -0.85 7.38
CA SER A 97 2.84 0.42 7.12
C SER A 97 3.72 0.40 5.87
N ASP A 98 4.31 -0.73 5.55
CA ASP A 98 5.22 -0.86 4.40
C ASP A 98 4.95 -2.17 3.67
N ILE A 99 4.97 -2.13 2.33
CA ILE A 99 4.85 -3.29 1.46
C ILE A 99 6.03 -3.28 0.49
N LYS A 100 6.69 -4.42 0.31
CA LYS A 100 7.81 -4.57 -0.62
C LYS A 100 7.58 -5.79 -1.49
N LEU A 101 7.66 -5.58 -2.81
CA LEU A 101 7.53 -6.62 -3.81
C LEU A 101 8.89 -6.81 -4.49
N TYR A 102 9.44 -8.01 -4.44
CA TYR A 102 10.72 -8.41 -5.05
C TYR A 102 10.51 -9.35 -6.25
N GLY A 103 9.35 -9.27 -6.88
CA GLY A 103 8.90 -10.14 -7.94
C GLY A 103 7.55 -10.78 -7.59
N PRO A 104 7.04 -11.69 -8.45
CA PRO A 104 5.69 -12.24 -8.32
C PRO A 104 5.49 -13.10 -7.07
N GLU A 105 6.53 -13.78 -6.61
CA GLU A 105 6.43 -14.76 -5.51
C GLU A 105 6.83 -14.20 -4.15
N ARG A 106 7.47 -13.03 -4.12
CA ARG A 106 8.08 -12.50 -2.90
C ARG A 106 7.52 -11.15 -2.53
N VAL A 107 6.42 -11.17 -1.80
CA VAL A 107 5.79 -9.99 -1.20
C VAL A 107 6.07 -9.98 0.30
N ARG A 108 6.63 -8.88 0.79
CA ARG A 108 6.88 -8.64 2.21
C ARG A 108 6.11 -7.44 2.69
N MET A 109 5.69 -7.48 3.95
CA MET A 109 4.99 -6.38 4.61
C MET A 109 5.62 -6.07 5.96
N LYS A 110 5.36 -4.87 6.45
CA LYS A 110 5.60 -4.49 7.84
C LYS A 110 4.25 -4.17 8.47
N SER A 111 3.85 -4.98 9.44
CA SER A 111 2.60 -4.83 10.18
C SER A 111 2.88 -4.73 11.66
N LYS A 112 2.29 -3.75 12.36
CA LYS A 112 2.51 -3.50 13.80
C LYS A 112 4.00 -3.43 14.18
N GLY A 113 4.80 -2.81 13.32
CA GLY A 113 6.24 -2.69 13.54
C GLY A 113 7.07 -3.94 13.20
N LYS A 114 6.47 -5.10 12.97
CA LYS A 114 7.14 -6.36 12.64
C LYS A 114 7.15 -6.60 11.13
N ARG A 115 8.25 -7.16 10.62
CA ARG A 115 8.39 -7.54 9.20
C ARG A 115 7.99 -8.99 9.03
N ASP A 116 7.14 -9.25 8.03
CA ASP A 116 6.68 -10.60 7.70
C ASP A 116 6.53 -10.78 6.18
N SER A 117 6.36 -12.01 5.75
CA SER A 117 6.02 -12.35 4.37
C SER A 117 4.50 -12.30 4.21
N ALA A 118 4.00 -11.56 3.23
CA ALA A 118 2.59 -11.61 2.88
C ALA A 118 2.29 -12.94 2.15
N LYS A 119 1.14 -13.54 2.46
CA LYS A 119 0.65 -14.75 1.79
C LYS A 119 0.02 -14.44 0.41
N ILE A 120 0.66 -13.56 -0.32
CA ILE A 120 0.21 -13.07 -1.62
C ILE A 120 1.26 -13.45 -2.64
N VAL A 121 0.82 -14.03 -3.77
CA VAL A 121 1.66 -14.44 -4.89
C VAL A 121 0.93 -14.06 -6.17
N PHE A 122 1.62 -13.35 -7.08
CA PHE A 122 1.09 -13.11 -8.42
C PHE A 122 1.08 -14.44 -9.20
N SER A 123 0.17 -14.58 -10.16
CA SER A 123 0.04 -15.82 -10.94
C SER A 123 1.32 -16.15 -11.72
N ASP A 124 2.01 -15.13 -12.23
CA ASP A 124 3.21 -15.25 -13.03
C ASP A 124 3.94 -13.90 -13.18
N ASP A 125 5.07 -13.89 -13.87
CA ASP A 125 5.87 -12.69 -14.14
C ASP A 125 5.11 -11.65 -14.98
N SER A 126 4.26 -12.08 -15.90
CA SER A 126 3.46 -11.16 -16.74
C SER A 126 2.46 -10.38 -15.92
N ALA A 127 1.75 -11.06 -15.01
CA ALA A 127 0.82 -10.44 -14.08
C ALA A 127 1.50 -9.43 -13.16
N TYR A 128 2.69 -9.76 -12.66
CA TYR A 128 3.48 -8.85 -11.85
C TYR A 128 3.92 -7.61 -12.64
N ARG A 129 4.43 -7.80 -13.86
CA ARG A 129 4.82 -6.68 -14.74
C ARG A 129 3.63 -5.80 -15.09
N MET A 130 2.49 -6.39 -15.40
CA MET A 130 1.25 -5.65 -15.68
C MET A 130 0.83 -4.81 -14.48
N PHE A 131 0.88 -5.36 -13.27
CA PHE A 131 0.63 -4.61 -12.03
C PHE A 131 1.57 -3.39 -11.90
N VAL A 132 2.87 -3.58 -12.13
CA VAL A 132 3.85 -2.48 -12.08
C VAL A 132 3.55 -1.43 -13.15
N THR A 133 3.21 -1.84 -14.36
CA THR A 133 2.84 -0.94 -15.46
C THR A 133 1.60 -0.12 -15.11
N LYS A 134 0.52 -0.76 -14.64
CA LYS A 134 -0.70 -0.06 -14.18
C LYS A 134 -0.40 0.97 -13.08
N LEU A 135 0.50 0.63 -12.16
CA LEU A 135 0.89 1.53 -11.06
C LEU A 135 1.63 2.77 -11.58
N LEU A 136 2.52 2.60 -12.57
CA LEU A 136 3.23 3.69 -13.23
C LEU A 136 2.28 4.58 -14.04
N GLU A 137 1.43 3.98 -14.87
CA GLU A 137 0.46 4.69 -15.73
C GLU A 137 -0.53 5.51 -14.91
N ARG A 138 -1.08 4.95 -13.82
CA ARG A 138 -1.98 5.65 -12.90
C ARG A 138 -1.35 6.93 -12.33
N ASN A 139 -0.05 6.88 -12.07
CA ASN A 139 0.69 8.01 -11.52
C ASN A 139 1.41 8.84 -12.59
N LYS A 140 1.24 8.53 -13.88
CA LYS A 140 1.86 9.21 -15.03
C LYS A 140 3.38 9.25 -14.93
N VAL A 141 3.97 8.16 -14.47
CA VAL A 141 5.41 7.97 -14.29
C VAL A 141 5.94 6.99 -15.33
N ASN A 142 7.07 7.31 -15.93
CA ASN A 142 7.74 6.44 -16.88
C ASN A 142 9.01 5.84 -16.26
N LEU A 143 9.18 4.54 -16.45
CA LEU A 143 10.37 3.80 -16.03
C LEU A 143 11.15 3.38 -17.28
N GLY A 144 12.43 3.72 -17.35
CA GLY A 144 13.29 3.42 -18.50
C GLY A 144 14.77 3.43 -18.12
N THR A 145 15.65 3.30 -19.10
CA THR A 145 17.12 3.29 -18.88
C THR A 145 17.63 4.58 -18.23
N ALA A 146 17.12 5.72 -18.64
CA ALA A 146 17.48 7.02 -18.06
C ALA A 146 16.84 7.27 -16.69
N ASN A 147 15.70 6.63 -16.42
CA ASN A 147 14.90 6.80 -15.21
C ASN A 147 14.65 5.44 -14.56
N ALA A 148 15.72 4.72 -14.27
CA ALA A 148 15.63 3.35 -13.79
C ALA A 148 15.17 3.22 -12.33
N ILE A 149 15.17 4.31 -11.57
CA ILE A 149 14.60 4.41 -10.22
C ILE A 149 13.64 5.60 -10.20
N GLN A 150 12.40 5.33 -9.82
CA GLN A 150 11.37 6.36 -9.68
C GLN A 150 10.76 6.33 -8.29
N THR A 151 10.58 7.51 -7.71
CA THR A 151 9.84 7.68 -6.45
C THR A 151 8.75 8.72 -6.67
N PHE A 152 7.54 8.36 -6.34
CA PHE A 152 6.37 9.23 -6.49
C PHE A 152 5.37 9.01 -5.35
N THR A 153 4.36 9.86 -5.30
CA THR A 153 3.33 9.84 -4.27
C THR A 153 1.96 9.62 -4.89
N ASP A 154 1.26 8.59 -4.45
CA ASP A 154 -0.14 8.38 -4.76
C ASP A 154 -0.99 8.88 -3.58
N ALA A 155 -1.65 10.03 -3.77
CA ALA A 155 -2.55 10.63 -2.79
C ALA A 155 -4.03 10.27 -3.05
N SER A 156 -4.25 9.19 -3.81
CA SER A 156 -5.59 8.79 -4.25
C SER A 156 -6.49 8.29 -3.11
N GLN A 157 -5.99 7.92 -1.97
CA GLN A 157 -6.77 7.46 -0.82
C GLN A 157 -7.13 8.63 0.10
N ASP A 158 -8.25 8.51 0.82
CA ASP A 158 -8.72 9.58 1.69
C ASP A 158 -7.96 9.61 3.03
N ASP A 159 -7.67 8.44 3.61
CA ASP A 159 -7.09 8.30 4.95
C ASP A 159 -5.56 8.31 4.98
N PHE A 160 -4.91 8.03 3.85
CA PHE A 160 -3.46 7.90 3.77
C PHE A 160 -2.90 8.31 2.41
N ILE A 161 -1.59 8.49 2.37
CA ILE A 161 -0.80 8.71 1.16
C ILE A 161 0.14 7.53 0.98
N LEU A 162 0.30 7.07 -0.26
CA LEU A 162 1.32 6.07 -0.60
C LEU A 162 2.54 6.75 -1.19
N ARG A 163 3.69 6.55 -0.57
CA ARG A 163 4.98 6.84 -1.17
C ARG A 163 5.49 5.57 -1.83
N ILE A 164 5.66 5.60 -3.13
CA ILE A 164 5.99 4.45 -3.96
C ILE A 164 7.34 4.66 -4.59
N THR A 165 8.25 3.71 -4.42
CA THR A 165 9.54 3.66 -5.11
C THR A 165 9.58 2.41 -5.97
N ILE A 166 9.90 2.57 -7.25
CA ILE A 166 10.05 1.47 -8.20
C ILE A 166 11.46 1.48 -8.75
N ILE A 167 12.13 0.34 -8.68
CA ILE A 167 13.44 0.08 -9.28
C ILE A 167 13.22 -0.81 -10.50
N SER A 168 13.71 -0.37 -11.66
CA SER A 168 13.62 -1.13 -12.90
C SER A 168 14.33 -2.48 -12.78
N GLY A 169 13.77 -3.49 -13.41
CA GLY A 169 14.42 -4.79 -13.56
C GLY A 169 15.81 -4.73 -14.23
N LEU A 170 16.11 -3.65 -14.95
CA LEU A 170 17.44 -3.42 -15.53
C LEU A 170 18.55 -3.27 -14.48
N LEU A 171 18.19 -2.81 -13.27
CA LEU A 171 19.12 -2.63 -12.15
C LEU A 171 19.05 -3.74 -11.11
N VAL A 172 18.22 -4.74 -11.34
CA VAL A 172 17.96 -5.81 -10.36
C VAL A 172 18.40 -7.15 -10.93
N ASP A 173 19.12 -7.91 -10.14
CA ASP A 173 19.44 -9.30 -10.47
C ASP A 173 18.14 -10.09 -10.67
N GLY A 174 18.07 -10.90 -11.74
CA GLY A 174 16.86 -11.60 -12.16
C GLY A 174 15.88 -10.78 -13.01
N GLY A 175 16.19 -9.50 -13.32
CA GLY A 175 15.45 -8.71 -14.32
C GLY A 175 14.02 -8.34 -13.95
N LYS A 176 13.61 -8.48 -12.68
CA LYS A 176 12.27 -8.18 -12.20
C LYS A 176 12.27 -6.83 -11.47
N PRO A 177 11.33 -5.91 -11.76
CA PRO A 177 11.26 -4.66 -11.03
C PRO A 177 11.02 -4.91 -9.53
N VAL A 178 11.56 -4.03 -8.69
CA VAL A 178 11.28 -4.03 -7.25
C VAL A 178 10.39 -2.85 -6.93
N VAL A 179 9.35 -3.08 -6.14
CA VAL A 179 8.42 -2.04 -5.70
C VAL A 179 8.47 -1.93 -4.18
N ALA A 180 8.65 -0.73 -3.67
CA ALA A 180 8.54 -0.41 -2.25
C ALA A 180 7.43 0.63 -2.05
N ILE A 181 6.46 0.29 -1.23
CA ILE A 181 5.31 1.15 -0.92
C ILE A 181 5.35 1.43 0.58
N ARG A 182 5.32 2.70 0.95
CA ARG A 182 5.12 3.16 2.32
C ARG A 182 3.79 3.87 2.43
N LYS A 183 2.98 3.44 3.39
CA LYS A 183 1.74 4.09 3.74
C LYS A 183 1.98 5.14 4.81
N ILE A 184 1.53 6.36 4.55
CA ILE A 184 1.68 7.52 5.42
C ILE A 184 0.26 7.98 5.77
N PRO A 185 -0.19 7.83 7.03
CA PRO A 185 -1.49 8.36 7.46
C PRO A 185 -1.58 9.87 7.22
N LYS A 186 -2.73 10.34 6.77
CA LYS A 186 -3.00 11.78 6.63
C LYS A 186 -3.31 12.44 7.98
N ASP A 187 -3.88 11.66 8.89
CA ASP A 187 -4.16 12.13 10.24
C ASP A 187 -2.86 12.35 11.01
N LYS A 188 -2.71 13.54 11.55
CA LYS A 188 -1.58 13.87 12.41
C LYS A 188 -1.78 13.21 13.76
N TYR A 189 -0.73 12.57 14.26
CA TYR A 189 -0.72 12.12 15.64
C TYR A 189 -0.85 13.30 16.57
N THR A 190 -1.90 13.31 17.39
CA THR A 190 -2.06 14.27 18.50
C THR A 190 -1.29 13.75 19.71
N LEU A 191 -0.96 14.66 20.65
CA LEU A 191 -0.32 14.25 21.91
C LEU A 191 -1.17 13.21 22.66
N SER A 192 -2.51 13.37 22.65
CA SER A 192 -3.42 12.40 23.25
C SER A 192 -3.38 11.03 22.56
N THR A 193 -3.23 11.00 21.24
CA THR A 193 -3.08 9.73 20.49
C THR A 193 -1.77 9.03 20.86
N LEU A 194 -0.68 9.78 21.00
CA LEU A 194 0.63 9.27 21.41
C LEU A 194 0.62 8.78 22.86
N GLU A 195 -0.07 9.50 23.74
CA GLU A 195 -0.25 9.12 25.13
C GLU A 195 -1.04 7.81 25.26
N ASN A 196 -2.17 7.69 24.52
CA ASN A 196 -2.98 6.47 24.48
C ASN A 196 -2.22 5.27 23.88
N ALA A 197 -1.33 5.53 22.91
CA ALA A 197 -0.41 4.52 22.37
C ALA A 197 0.71 4.11 23.34
N GLY A 198 0.78 4.75 24.52
CA GLY A 198 1.77 4.44 25.55
C GLY A 198 3.15 5.04 25.30
N MET A 199 3.30 5.98 24.37
CA MET A 199 4.59 6.56 24.01
C MET A 199 5.26 7.30 25.18
N PHE A 200 4.45 7.82 26.12
CA PHE A 200 4.93 8.51 27.34
C PHE A 200 4.90 7.61 28.59
N LYS A 201 4.57 6.32 28.43
CA LYS A 201 4.51 5.37 29.56
C LYS A 201 5.87 4.82 30.00
N HIS A 202 6.93 5.07 29.25
CA HIS A 202 8.27 4.85 29.75
C HIS A 202 8.57 5.96 30.76
N LYS A 203 8.23 5.68 32.03
CA LYS A 203 9.04 6.23 33.11
C LYS A 203 10.45 5.78 32.78
N ALA A 204 11.30 6.69 32.38
CA ALA A 204 12.72 6.45 32.55
C ALA A 204 12.85 6.02 34.02
N GLU A 205 13.46 4.89 34.28
CA GLU A 205 13.92 4.54 35.62
C GLU A 205 15.05 5.52 35.98
N VAL A 206 14.65 6.77 36.21
CA VAL A 206 15.55 7.82 36.71
C VAL A 206 16.01 7.47 38.13
N ASP A 207 15.32 6.54 38.79
CA ASP A 207 15.65 6.05 40.15
C ASP A 207 16.98 5.29 40.23
N SER A 208 17.64 4.96 39.09
CA SER A 208 18.94 4.27 39.10
C SER A 208 20.15 5.19 38.89
N ILE A 209 19.96 6.45 38.49
CA ILE A 209 21.04 7.41 38.40
C ILE A 209 21.31 7.94 39.80
N LYS A 210 22.18 7.26 40.54
CA LYS A 210 22.79 7.81 41.77
C LYS A 210 23.69 8.97 41.31
N ILE A 211 23.13 10.15 41.20
CA ILE A 211 23.92 11.38 41.04
C ILE A 211 24.68 11.57 42.36
N ASP A 212 25.98 11.52 42.30
CA ASP A 212 26.81 11.82 43.46
C ASP A 212 26.39 13.22 44.02
N SER A 213 26.13 13.24 45.32
CA SER A 213 25.61 14.44 45.98
C SER A 213 26.55 15.65 45.84
N ALA A 214 27.85 15.42 45.62
CA ALA A 214 28.82 16.45 45.32
C ALA A 214 28.65 17.03 43.90
N VAL A 215 28.33 16.17 42.93
CA VAL A 215 28.00 16.57 41.55
C VAL A 215 26.67 17.30 41.51
N ALA A 216 25.63 16.80 42.22
CA ALA A 216 24.34 17.45 42.31
C ALA A 216 24.46 18.88 42.90
N LYS A 217 25.22 19.05 43.98
CA LYS A 217 25.46 20.38 44.59
C LYS A 217 26.21 21.34 43.67
N LYS A 218 27.07 20.84 42.80
CA LYS A 218 27.83 21.66 41.83
C LYS A 218 26.97 22.17 40.69
N TYR A 219 26.00 21.39 40.23
CA TYR A 219 25.22 21.69 39.04
C TYR A 219 23.76 22.13 39.31
N PHE A 220 23.27 21.95 40.52
CA PHE A 220 21.89 22.29 40.92
C PHE A 220 21.84 23.42 41.98
N SER A 221 22.91 24.20 42.17
CA SER A 221 22.85 25.45 42.95
C SER A 221 22.25 26.53 42.09
N ASP A 222 21.32 27.30 42.64
CA ASP A 222 20.45 28.27 41.98
C ASP A 222 21.15 29.40 41.17
N ASP A 223 22.46 29.42 41.12
CA ASP A 223 23.29 30.46 40.45
C ASP A 223 24.08 29.96 39.26
N ASN A 224 23.72 28.80 38.64
CA ASN A 224 24.63 28.21 37.64
C ASN A 224 24.02 28.24 36.23
N ASP A 225 24.43 29.25 35.44
CA ASP A 225 24.17 29.35 33.99
C ASP A 225 24.72 28.15 33.20
N ASP A 226 25.71 27.46 33.74
CA ASP A 226 26.33 26.24 33.12
C ASP A 226 25.38 25.05 33.01
N PHE A 227 24.34 24.99 33.85
CA PHE A 227 23.36 23.90 33.79
C PHE A 227 22.50 23.99 32.53
N ASN A 228 22.11 25.16 32.14
CA ASN A 228 21.32 25.38 30.93
C ASN A 228 22.13 25.03 29.68
N GLU A 229 23.43 25.32 29.68
CA GLU A 229 24.32 25.00 28.56
C GLU A 229 24.56 23.49 28.45
N LEU A 230 24.73 22.78 29.57
CA LEU A 230 24.85 21.31 29.60
C LEU A 230 23.59 20.60 29.14
N MET A 231 22.40 21.09 29.55
CA MET A 231 21.13 20.56 29.09
C MET A 231 20.94 20.80 27.59
N TYR A 232 21.35 21.95 27.07
CA TYR A 232 21.32 22.23 25.63
C TYR A 232 22.22 21.30 24.85
N GLN A 233 23.41 20.97 25.34
CA GLN A 233 24.33 20.03 24.70
C GLN A 233 23.82 18.58 24.73
N MET A 234 23.13 18.15 25.81
CA MET A 234 22.54 16.83 25.92
C MET A 234 21.29 16.62 25.04
N ILE A 235 20.57 17.71 24.71
CA ILE A 235 19.37 17.63 23.85
C ILE A 235 19.74 17.75 22.37
N SER A 236 20.93 18.30 22.05
CA SER A 236 21.41 18.53 20.68
C SER A 236 22.36 17.44 20.17
N SER A 237 22.71 16.45 20.97
CA SER A 237 23.47 15.25 20.60
C SER A 237 22.56 14.05 20.37
#